data_ea1bc1caef26154a62efea6e064438f9
#
_entry.id   ea1bc1caef26154a62efea6e064438f9
#
_cell.length_a   1.000
_cell.length_b   1.000
_cell.length_c   1.000
_cell.angle_alpha   90.00
_cell.angle_beta   90.00
_cell.angle_gamma   90.00
#
_symmetry.space_group_name_H-M   'P 1'
#
loop_
_entity.id
_entity.type
_entity.pdbx_description
1 polymer ?
#
loop_
_entity_poly.entity_id
_entity_poly.type
_entity_poly.pdbx_seq_one_letter_code
_entity_poly.pdbx_strand_id
1 'polypeptide(L)'
;MRADQLLVARALASSRSQAQRLIEGGLSWRIGEVWKTVTKNGDEIPFDAELQLQDLSEARYVSRGGLKLEAALLRLKLSVAGWTCLDVGQSTGGFTDCLLQHGAARVVGVDVGSAQLHPSLRADPRVLCLEKCNARALDASDLIAADQDATRAGGLFCADPDAVAQAPFEPVFDLIVGDLSFISQTLVLPALVPLVKPGAGLLMLVKPQFELQPGQVGKGGIVRDAGLYLLVEQRLRDCCAALGLQVAAWFDSPIDGGDGNHEFFLYAHPVGESNTRR
;
A
#
# COMPACT_ATOMS: atom_id res chain seq x y z
N MET A 1 -21.72 3.06 24.55
CA MET A 1 -20.28 2.89 24.17
C MET A 1 -19.90 4.04 23.25
N ARG A 2 -18.67 4.55 23.30
CA ARG A 2 -18.21 5.60 22.39
C ARG A 2 -18.32 5.15 20.94
N ALA A 3 -18.66 6.06 20.04
CA ALA A 3 -18.86 5.77 18.61
C ALA A 3 -17.58 5.14 17.98
N ASP A 4 -16.39 5.71 18.25
CA ASP A 4 -15.12 5.18 17.71
C ASP A 4 -14.81 3.76 18.22
N GLN A 5 -15.15 3.45 19.46
CA GLN A 5 -14.97 2.12 20.03
C GLN A 5 -16.03 1.13 19.51
N LEU A 6 -17.26 1.58 19.31
CA LEU A 6 -18.34 0.75 18.80
C LEU A 6 -18.07 0.26 17.38
N LEU A 7 -17.55 1.14 16.49
CA LEU A 7 -17.18 0.74 15.13
C LEU A 7 -16.11 -0.34 15.12
N VAL A 8 -15.10 -0.22 15.99
CA VAL A 8 -14.04 -1.25 16.11
C VAL A 8 -14.63 -2.54 16.72
N ALA A 9 -15.42 -2.46 17.77
CA ALA A 9 -16.01 -3.63 18.43
C ALA A 9 -16.94 -4.42 17.51
N ARG A 10 -17.56 -3.75 16.54
CA ARG A 10 -18.44 -4.36 15.53
C ARG A 10 -17.71 -4.75 14.23
N ALA A 11 -16.38 -4.66 14.21
CA ALA A 11 -15.53 -4.92 13.03
C ALA A 11 -15.90 -4.07 11.79
N LEU A 12 -16.52 -2.91 11.99
CA LEU A 12 -16.76 -1.90 10.95
C LEU A 12 -15.55 -1.01 10.69
N ALA A 13 -14.59 -1.04 11.61
CA ALA A 13 -13.29 -0.39 11.48
C ALA A 13 -12.20 -1.30 12.05
N SER A 14 -11.04 -1.34 11.42
CA SER A 14 -9.87 -2.11 11.86
C SER A 14 -9.09 -1.42 12.98
N SER A 15 -9.30 -0.12 13.17
CA SER A 15 -8.63 0.69 14.18
C SER A 15 -9.49 1.90 14.60
N ARG A 16 -9.16 2.48 15.78
CA ARG A 16 -9.83 3.71 16.23
C ARG A 16 -9.62 4.89 15.28
N SER A 17 -8.46 4.99 14.65
CA SER A 17 -8.18 6.04 13.66
C SER A 17 -9.04 5.90 12.41
N GLN A 18 -9.27 4.67 11.92
CA GLN A 18 -10.23 4.42 10.84
C GLN A 18 -11.66 4.73 11.29
N ALA A 19 -12.04 4.31 12.49
CA ALA A 19 -13.37 4.62 13.05
C ALA A 19 -13.64 6.11 13.11
N GLN A 20 -12.66 6.93 13.50
CA GLN A 20 -12.78 8.39 13.55
C GLN A 20 -13.05 8.98 12.15
N ARG A 21 -12.34 8.53 11.13
CA ARG A 21 -12.57 8.99 9.75
C ARG A 21 -13.91 8.54 9.18
N LEU A 22 -14.35 7.32 9.50
CA LEU A 22 -15.70 6.86 9.14
C LEU A 22 -16.80 7.72 9.80
N ILE A 23 -16.55 8.18 11.02
CA ILE A 23 -17.47 9.12 11.71
C ILE A 23 -17.46 10.49 11.01
N GLU A 24 -16.29 10.99 10.63
CA GLU A 24 -16.13 12.24 9.87
C GLU A 24 -16.79 12.16 8.48
N GLY A 25 -16.74 10.98 7.82
CA GLY A 25 -17.45 10.70 6.57
C GLY A 25 -18.97 10.56 6.71
N GLY A 26 -19.49 10.62 7.92
CA GLY A 26 -20.93 10.58 8.24
C GLY A 26 -21.37 9.24 8.81
N LEU A 27 -21.54 9.20 10.13
CA LEU A 27 -22.14 8.08 10.85
C LEU A 27 -23.47 8.50 11.43
N SER A 28 -24.50 7.71 11.16
CA SER A 28 -25.81 7.81 11.81
C SER A 28 -26.16 6.51 12.52
N TRP A 29 -26.95 6.61 13.56
CA TRP A 29 -27.44 5.45 14.31
C TRP A 29 -28.89 5.60 14.69
N ARG A 30 -29.58 4.48 14.92
CA ARG A 30 -30.95 4.49 15.46
C ARG A 30 -31.21 3.34 16.43
N ILE A 31 -32.17 3.60 17.34
CA ILE A 31 -32.97 2.59 18.01
C ILE A 31 -34.42 3.03 17.77
N GLY A 32 -35.24 2.14 17.21
CA GLY A 32 -36.62 2.49 16.74
C GLY A 32 -36.56 3.23 15.39
N GLU A 33 -37.40 4.27 15.22
CA GLU A 33 -37.63 4.86 13.90
C GLU A 33 -36.78 6.10 13.59
N VAL A 34 -36.15 6.72 14.59
CA VAL A 34 -35.46 8.01 14.43
C VAL A 34 -33.98 7.83 14.30
N TRP A 35 -33.42 8.28 13.16
CA TRP A 35 -31.99 8.37 12.95
C TRP A 35 -31.35 9.56 13.66
N LYS A 36 -30.21 9.37 14.29
CA LYS A 36 -29.39 10.40 14.93
C LYS A 36 -28.00 10.40 14.31
N THR A 37 -27.53 11.58 13.93
CA THR A 37 -26.17 11.75 13.37
C THR A 37 -25.15 11.83 14.51
N VAL A 38 -24.02 11.14 14.34
CA VAL A 38 -22.87 11.25 15.23
C VAL A 38 -22.09 12.50 14.87
N THR A 39 -21.81 13.33 15.86
CA THR A 39 -21.09 14.61 15.65
C THR A 39 -19.67 14.58 16.20
N LYS A 40 -19.38 13.67 17.12
CA LYS A 40 -18.06 13.54 17.76
C LYS A 40 -17.69 12.07 17.93
N ASN A 41 -16.40 11.77 17.81
CA ASN A 41 -15.87 10.41 18.00
C ASN A 41 -16.21 9.79 19.36
N GLY A 42 -16.46 10.64 20.36
CA GLY A 42 -16.82 10.26 21.72
C GLY A 42 -18.31 10.16 22.00
N ASP A 43 -19.19 10.42 21.03
CA ASP A 43 -20.64 10.32 21.25
C ASP A 43 -21.00 8.90 21.69
N GLU A 44 -21.87 8.79 22.68
CA GLU A 44 -22.32 7.50 23.20
C GLU A 44 -23.43 6.92 22.35
N ILE A 45 -23.21 5.70 21.87
CA ILE A 45 -24.17 4.93 21.07
C ILE A 45 -24.46 3.63 21.81
N PRO A 46 -25.73 3.21 21.93
CA PRO A 46 -26.09 1.90 22.43
C PRO A 46 -25.45 0.80 21.58
N PHE A 47 -25.02 -0.28 22.22
CA PHE A 47 -24.29 -1.34 21.52
C PHE A 47 -25.12 -2.04 20.44
N ASP A 48 -26.42 -2.13 20.62
CA ASP A 48 -27.41 -2.77 19.75
C ASP A 48 -28.02 -1.82 18.71
N ALA A 49 -27.61 -0.53 18.70
CA ALA A 49 -28.11 0.44 17.73
C ALA A 49 -27.82 0.01 16.29
N GLU A 50 -28.75 0.24 15.39
CA GLU A 50 -28.50 0.12 13.94
C GLU A 50 -27.59 1.28 13.51
N LEU A 51 -26.57 0.98 12.72
CA LEU A 51 -25.58 1.96 12.24
C LEU A 51 -25.68 2.11 10.73
N GLN A 52 -25.55 3.35 10.26
CA GLN A 52 -25.47 3.68 8.84
C GLN A 52 -24.28 4.60 8.58
N LEU A 53 -23.34 4.13 7.78
CA LEU A 53 -22.24 4.93 7.25
C LEU A 53 -22.67 5.56 5.93
N GLN A 54 -22.45 6.87 5.76
CA GLN A 54 -22.77 7.60 4.53
C GLN A 54 -21.66 7.46 3.50
N ASP A 55 -20.41 7.51 3.96
CA ASP A 55 -19.24 7.27 3.14
C ASP A 55 -18.52 6.00 3.59
N LEU A 56 -18.45 5.02 2.70
CA LEU A 56 -17.77 3.75 2.92
C LEU A 56 -16.36 3.71 2.31
N SER A 57 -15.88 4.81 1.70
CA SER A 57 -14.57 4.83 1.04
C SER A 57 -13.44 4.46 2.00
N GLU A 58 -13.50 4.98 3.24
CA GLU A 58 -12.52 4.66 4.30
C GLU A 58 -12.59 3.20 4.80
N ALA A 59 -13.71 2.51 4.56
CA ALA A 59 -13.87 1.08 4.91
C ALA A 59 -13.51 0.13 3.77
N ARG A 60 -13.26 0.65 2.55
CA ARG A 60 -13.01 -0.18 1.37
C ARG A 60 -11.76 -1.04 1.50
N TYR A 61 -10.72 -0.50 2.10
CA TYR A 61 -9.42 -1.16 2.28
C TYR A 61 -9.05 -1.24 3.76
N VAL A 62 -8.18 -2.20 4.09
CA VAL A 62 -7.68 -2.38 5.46
C VAL A 62 -6.94 -1.15 6.00
N SER A 63 -6.46 -0.26 5.13
CA SER A 63 -5.90 1.05 5.49
C SER A 63 -6.04 2.07 4.36
N ARG A 64 -5.85 3.37 4.68
CA ARG A 64 -5.89 4.49 3.69
C ARG A 64 -4.90 4.34 2.53
N GLY A 65 -3.83 3.57 2.74
CA GLY A 65 -2.88 3.27 1.66
C GLY A 65 -3.59 2.72 0.43
N GLY A 66 -4.60 1.85 0.61
CA GLY A 66 -5.38 1.30 -0.50
C GLY A 66 -6.06 2.35 -1.36
N LEU A 67 -6.64 3.39 -0.75
CA LEU A 67 -7.25 4.51 -1.48
C LEU A 67 -6.23 5.32 -2.29
N LYS A 68 -5.01 5.50 -1.75
CA LYS A 68 -3.92 6.18 -2.46
C LYS A 68 -3.51 5.39 -3.71
N LEU A 69 -3.30 4.07 -3.55
CA LEU A 69 -2.91 3.21 -4.66
C LEU A 69 -4.02 3.10 -5.71
N GLU A 70 -5.28 2.93 -5.30
CA GLU A 70 -6.43 2.90 -6.21
C GLU A 70 -6.45 4.12 -7.12
N ALA A 71 -6.33 5.31 -6.54
CA ALA A 71 -6.31 6.54 -7.31
C ALA A 71 -5.12 6.64 -8.28
N ALA A 72 -3.96 6.14 -7.87
CA ALA A 72 -2.78 6.08 -8.73
C ALA A 72 -2.97 5.10 -9.90
N LEU A 73 -3.52 3.91 -9.67
CA LEU A 73 -3.83 2.93 -10.71
C LEU A 73 -4.85 3.50 -11.71
N LEU A 74 -5.91 4.15 -11.22
CA LEU A 74 -6.93 4.80 -12.05
C LEU A 74 -6.33 5.93 -12.90
N ARG A 75 -5.49 6.80 -12.31
CA ARG A 75 -4.82 7.90 -13.02
C ARG A 75 -3.91 7.41 -14.13
N LEU A 76 -3.18 6.34 -13.88
CA LEU A 76 -2.27 5.72 -14.85
C LEU A 76 -3.00 4.78 -15.84
N LYS A 77 -4.28 4.49 -15.60
CA LYS A 77 -5.08 3.49 -16.34
C LYS A 77 -4.40 2.11 -16.34
N LEU A 78 -3.76 1.75 -15.23
CA LEU A 78 -3.12 0.46 -15.05
C LEU A 78 -4.14 -0.57 -14.56
N SER A 79 -4.22 -1.69 -15.27
CA SER A 79 -4.94 -2.87 -14.82
C SER A 79 -3.92 -3.88 -14.28
N VAL A 80 -4.13 -4.31 -13.04
CA VAL A 80 -3.27 -5.32 -12.37
C VAL A 80 -3.89 -6.71 -12.38
N ALA A 81 -4.99 -6.90 -13.12
CA ALA A 81 -5.70 -8.18 -13.18
C ALA A 81 -4.77 -9.30 -13.70
N GLY A 82 -4.67 -10.38 -12.94
CA GLY A 82 -3.81 -11.52 -13.24
C GLY A 82 -2.31 -11.31 -12.96
N TRP A 83 -1.90 -10.14 -12.46
CA TRP A 83 -0.50 -9.81 -12.22
C TRP A 83 0.03 -10.39 -10.90
N THR A 84 1.35 -10.67 -10.90
CA THR A 84 2.11 -10.93 -9.67
C THR A 84 2.81 -9.63 -9.26
N CYS A 85 2.45 -9.10 -8.08
CA CYS A 85 2.91 -7.80 -7.60
C CYS A 85 3.81 -7.95 -6.37
N LEU A 86 4.73 -6.98 -6.18
CA LEU A 86 5.52 -6.83 -4.96
C LEU A 86 5.06 -5.55 -4.23
N ASP A 87 4.73 -5.66 -2.95
CA ASP A 87 4.35 -4.55 -2.07
C ASP A 87 5.46 -4.30 -1.05
N VAL A 88 6.20 -3.21 -1.21
CA VAL A 88 7.38 -2.87 -0.39
C VAL A 88 7.01 -1.83 0.66
N GLY A 89 7.13 -2.23 1.94
CA GLY A 89 6.57 -1.49 3.07
C GLY A 89 5.12 -1.87 3.29
N GLN A 90 4.82 -3.18 3.29
CA GLN A 90 3.46 -3.72 3.33
C GLN A 90 2.63 -3.23 4.53
N SER A 91 3.24 -3.07 5.72
CA SER A 91 2.57 -2.61 6.95
C SER A 91 1.26 -3.36 7.22
N THR A 92 0.13 -2.64 7.38
CA THR A 92 -1.20 -3.25 7.55
C THR A 92 -1.76 -3.89 6.28
N GLY A 93 -1.16 -3.65 5.11
CA GLY A 93 -1.52 -4.26 3.83
C GLY A 93 -2.49 -3.45 2.98
N GLY A 94 -2.53 -2.12 3.13
CA GLY A 94 -3.45 -1.29 2.32
C GLY A 94 -3.19 -1.40 0.82
N PHE A 95 -1.93 -1.38 0.38
CA PHE A 95 -1.59 -1.57 -1.02
C PHE A 95 -1.85 -3.00 -1.47
N THR A 96 -1.48 -3.99 -0.67
CA THR A 96 -1.79 -5.41 -0.92
C THR A 96 -3.29 -5.63 -1.14
N ASP A 97 -4.14 -5.11 -0.24
CA ASP A 97 -5.60 -5.24 -0.33
C ASP A 97 -6.15 -4.58 -1.61
N CYS A 98 -5.64 -3.39 -1.96
CA CYS A 98 -6.01 -2.72 -3.20
C CYS A 98 -5.64 -3.56 -4.43
N LEU A 99 -4.43 -4.10 -4.51
CA LEU A 99 -3.99 -4.94 -5.61
C LEU A 99 -4.88 -6.18 -5.77
N LEU A 100 -5.20 -6.86 -4.67
CA LEU A 100 -6.05 -8.06 -4.67
C LEU A 100 -7.48 -7.76 -5.11
N GLN A 101 -8.06 -6.65 -4.64
CA GLN A 101 -9.40 -6.21 -5.04
C GLN A 101 -9.45 -5.77 -6.51
N HIS A 102 -8.33 -5.31 -7.10
CA HIS A 102 -8.19 -5.00 -8.52
C HIS A 102 -7.76 -6.22 -9.36
N GLY A 103 -7.82 -7.43 -8.79
CA GLY A 103 -7.66 -8.68 -9.52
C GLY A 103 -6.22 -9.17 -9.65
N ALA A 104 -5.26 -8.66 -8.90
CA ALA A 104 -3.92 -9.23 -8.85
C ALA A 104 -3.99 -10.73 -8.50
N ALA A 105 -3.28 -11.57 -9.24
CA ALA A 105 -3.25 -13.01 -9.01
C ALA A 105 -2.47 -13.34 -7.74
N ARG A 106 -1.39 -12.58 -7.46
CA ARG A 106 -0.51 -12.80 -6.31
C ARG A 106 0.08 -11.48 -5.84
N VAL A 107 0.28 -11.35 -4.53
CA VAL A 107 1.02 -10.24 -3.92
C VAL A 107 2.05 -10.78 -2.95
N VAL A 108 3.31 -10.44 -3.19
CA VAL A 108 4.38 -10.63 -2.20
C VAL A 108 4.54 -9.32 -1.45
N GLY A 109 4.42 -9.35 -0.14
CA GLY A 109 4.62 -8.19 0.72
C GLY A 109 5.92 -8.29 1.49
N VAL A 110 6.66 -7.19 1.57
CA VAL A 110 7.93 -7.10 2.31
C VAL A 110 7.85 -5.97 3.31
N ASP A 111 8.17 -6.25 4.58
CA ASP A 111 8.20 -5.24 5.63
C ASP A 111 9.33 -5.48 6.64
N VAL A 112 9.95 -4.39 7.13
CA VAL A 112 10.95 -4.45 8.21
C VAL A 112 10.32 -4.74 9.56
N GLY A 113 9.05 -4.40 9.74
CA GLY A 113 8.25 -4.68 10.92
C GLY A 113 7.79 -6.14 10.99
N SER A 114 6.98 -6.44 11.99
CA SER A 114 6.37 -7.76 12.15
C SER A 114 5.00 -7.66 12.82
N ALA A 115 4.14 -8.62 12.53
CA ALA A 115 2.78 -8.75 13.06
C ALA A 115 1.88 -7.53 12.78
N GLN A 116 2.13 -6.81 11.67
CA GLN A 116 1.35 -5.63 11.28
C GLN A 116 0.27 -5.96 10.26
N LEU A 117 0.51 -6.95 9.38
CA LEU A 117 -0.40 -7.31 8.31
C LEU A 117 -1.77 -7.72 8.86
N HIS A 118 -2.83 -7.16 8.27
CA HIS A 118 -4.21 -7.44 8.65
C HIS A 118 -4.50 -8.96 8.59
N PRO A 119 -5.22 -9.55 9.59
CA PRO A 119 -5.45 -11.00 9.65
C PRO A 119 -6.10 -11.60 8.41
N SER A 120 -7.03 -10.89 7.75
CA SER A 120 -7.67 -11.35 6.52
C SER A 120 -6.69 -11.50 5.36
N LEU A 121 -5.73 -10.57 5.23
CA LEU A 121 -4.69 -10.63 4.20
C LEU A 121 -3.64 -11.70 4.50
N ARG A 122 -3.32 -11.89 5.78
CA ARG A 122 -2.41 -12.95 6.22
C ARG A 122 -2.98 -14.35 5.95
N ALA A 123 -4.31 -14.49 5.96
CA ALA A 123 -5.00 -15.73 5.65
C ALA A 123 -5.32 -15.91 4.15
N ASP A 124 -5.12 -14.86 3.31
CA ASP A 124 -5.40 -14.96 1.88
C ASP A 124 -4.30 -15.77 1.17
N PRO A 125 -4.62 -16.87 0.48
CA PRO A 125 -3.64 -17.74 -0.18
C PRO A 125 -2.88 -17.04 -1.32
N ARG A 126 -3.34 -15.90 -1.78
CA ARG A 126 -2.65 -15.08 -2.80
C ARG A 126 -1.56 -14.19 -2.23
N VAL A 127 -1.42 -14.11 -0.90
CA VAL A 127 -0.49 -13.22 -0.21
C VAL A 127 0.66 -14.01 0.40
N LEU A 128 1.88 -13.64 0.04
CA LEU A 128 3.11 -14.04 0.73
C LEU A 128 3.64 -12.83 1.49
N CYS A 129 3.85 -12.97 2.81
CA CYS A 129 4.32 -11.88 3.64
C CYS A 129 5.71 -12.19 4.22
N LEU A 130 6.70 -11.36 3.86
CA LEU A 130 8.05 -11.41 4.40
C LEU A 130 8.22 -10.30 5.43
N GLU A 131 8.16 -10.66 6.69
CA GLU A 131 8.40 -9.76 7.81
C GLU A 131 9.86 -9.73 8.22
N LYS A 132 10.29 -8.67 8.92
CA LYS A 132 11.68 -8.43 9.34
C LYS A 132 12.67 -8.41 8.17
N CYS A 133 12.19 -8.08 6.99
CA CYS A 133 12.97 -8.00 5.76
C CYS A 133 13.26 -6.53 5.43
N ASN A 134 14.55 -6.20 5.30
CA ASN A 134 14.98 -4.86 4.93
C ASN A 134 15.00 -4.72 3.41
N ALA A 135 14.06 -3.97 2.86
CA ALA A 135 13.93 -3.76 1.42
C ALA A 135 15.19 -3.20 0.74
N ARG A 136 16.08 -2.54 1.48
CA ARG A 136 17.37 -2.06 0.97
C ARG A 136 18.32 -3.20 0.57
N ALA A 137 18.17 -4.35 1.20
CA ALA A 137 19.03 -5.52 0.94
C ALA A 137 18.24 -6.69 0.37
N LEU A 138 17.01 -6.46 -0.07
CA LEU A 138 16.13 -7.48 -0.65
C LEU A 138 16.76 -8.02 -1.95
N ASP A 139 16.81 -9.34 -2.05
CA ASP A 139 17.22 -10.01 -3.28
C ASP A 139 16.26 -11.17 -3.65
N ALA A 140 16.51 -11.76 -4.83
CA ALA A 140 15.70 -12.86 -5.33
C ALA A 140 15.75 -14.11 -4.43
N SER A 141 16.85 -14.35 -3.73
CA SER A 141 17.02 -15.54 -2.88
C SER A 141 16.15 -15.47 -1.62
N ASP A 142 15.95 -14.26 -1.06
CA ASP A 142 15.05 -14.05 0.08
C ASP A 142 13.61 -14.42 -0.30
N LEU A 143 13.18 -14.01 -1.48
CA LEU A 143 11.84 -14.25 -2.00
C LEU A 143 11.58 -15.73 -2.30
N ILE A 144 12.58 -16.39 -2.90
CA ILE A 144 12.54 -17.85 -3.19
C ILE A 144 12.49 -18.65 -1.89
N ALA A 145 13.31 -18.29 -0.90
CA ALA A 145 13.32 -18.97 0.39
C ALA A 145 11.97 -18.85 1.10
N ALA A 146 11.38 -17.65 1.09
CA ALA A 146 10.08 -17.42 1.70
C ALA A 146 8.95 -18.21 1.02
N ASP A 147 8.94 -18.31 -0.32
CA ASP A 147 7.98 -19.12 -1.05
C ASP A 147 8.12 -20.62 -0.73
N GLN A 148 9.36 -21.13 -0.64
CA GLN A 148 9.63 -22.51 -0.25
C GLN A 148 9.17 -22.82 1.18
N ASP A 149 9.40 -21.90 2.12
CA ASP A 149 8.99 -22.08 3.51
C ASP A 149 7.46 -22.02 3.64
N ALA A 150 6.78 -21.14 2.94
CA ALA A 150 5.33 -21.08 2.88
C ALA A 150 4.75 -22.38 2.29
N THR A 151 5.35 -22.91 1.23
CA THR A 151 4.94 -24.19 0.61
C THR A 151 5.12 -25.37 1.55
N ARG A 152 6.24 -25.47 2.28
CA ARG A 152 6.50 -26.51 3.28
C ARG A 152 5.55 -26.45 4.46
N ALA A 153 5.12 -25.25 4.85
CA ALA A 153 4.15 -25.05 5.91
C ALA A 153 2.70 -25.37 5.51
N GLY A 154 2.48 -25.84 4.27
CA GLY A 154 1.14 -26.14 3.74
C GLY A 154 0.36 -24.87 3.37
N GLY A 155 1.04 -23.72 3.27
CA GLY A 155 0.48 -22.51 2.74
C GLY A 155 0.33 -22.60 1.23
N LEU A 156 -0.87 -22.30 0.75
CA LEU A 156 -1.26 -22.45 -0.66
C LEU A 156 -0.80 -21.27 -1.55
N PHE A 157 0.34 -20.65 -1.29
CA PHE A 157 0.81 -19.55 -2.15
C PHE A 157 0.99 -19.98 -3.63
N CYS A 158 1.05 -21.28 -3.89
CA CYS A 158 1.21 -21.88 -5.22
C CYS A 158 0.25 -23.00 -5.57
N ALA A 159 -0.78 -23.30 -4.78
CA ALA A 159 -1.63 -24.44 -5.08
C ALA A 159 -2.98 -24.00 -5.68
N ASP A 160 -3.06 -23.99 -6.98
CA ASP A 160 -4.27 -24.45 -7.66
C ASP A 160 -4.25 -25.99 -7.51
N PRO A 161 -5.21 -26.60 -6.79
CA PRO A 161 -5.23 -28.06 -6.59
C PRO A 161 -5.34 -28.84 -7.90
N ASP A 162 -5.75 -28.21 -8.98
CA ASP A 162 -5.87 -28.80 -10.33
C ASP A 162 -4.69 -28.49 -11.26
N ALA A 163 -3.68 -27.72 -10.81
CA ALA A 163 -2.53 -27.37 -11.64
C ALA A 163 -1.49 -28.50 -11.66
N VAL A 164 -1.35 -29.14 -12.78
CA VAL A 164 -0.24 -30.04 -13.11
C VAL A 164 1.09 -29.28 -12.96
N ALA A 165 1.95 -29.71 -12.02
CA ALA A 165 3.32 -29.25 -11.76
C ALA A 165 3.55 -27.75 -12.10
N GLN A 166 3.31 -26.88 -11.14
CA GLN A 166 3.53 -25.45 -11.33
C GLN A 166 5.02 -25.15 -11.56
N ALA A 167 5.28 -24.23 -12.50
CA ALA A 167 6.63 -23.72 -12.68
C ALA A 167 7.15 -23.13 -11.35
N PRO A 168 8.45 -23.25 -11.06
CA PRO A 168 9.05 -22.63 -9.88
C PRO A 168 8.72 -21.15 -9.80
N PHE A 169 8.52 -20.61 -8.58
CA PHE A 169 8.30 -19.19 -8.38
C PHE A 169 9.51 -18.41 -8.89
N GLU A 170 9.27 -17.57 -9.89
CA GLU A 170 10.26 -16.61 -10.38
C GLU A 170 10.06 -15.29 -9.64
N PRO A 171 11.06 -14.78 -8.88
CA PRO A 171 10.95 -13.57 -8.08
C PRO A 171 11.07 -12.29 -8.93
N VAL A 172 10.27 -12.21 -9.98
CA VAL A 172 10.13 -11.03 -10.84
C VAL A 172 8.67 -10.65 -10.97
N PHE A 173 8.38 -9.35 -11.00
CA PHE A 173 7.04 -8.83 -10.78
C PHE A 173 6.53 -8.01 -11.95
N ASP A 174 5.21 -8.11 -12.21
CA ASP A 174 4.50 -7.32 -13.21
C ASP A 174 4.31 -5.87 -12.75
N LEU A 175 4.29 -5.63 -11.42
CA LEU A 175 4.29 -4.31 -10.82
C LEU A 175 4.95 -4.40 -9.44
N ILE A 176 5.86 -3.48 -9.16
CA ILE A 176 6.35 -3.23 -7.80
C ILE A 176 5.69 -1.95 -7.29
N VAL A 177 5.02 -2.04 -6.15
CA VAL A 177 4.48 -0.87 -5.44
C VAL A 177 5.22 -0.67 -4.13
N GLY A 178 5.23 0.56 -3.60
CA GLY A 178 5.87 0.79 -2.31
C GLY A 178 5.31 2.01 -1.58
N ASP A 179 5.12 1.83 -0.26
CA ASP A 179 4.74 2.87 0.69
C ASP A 179 5.74 2.87 1.86
N LEU A 180 6.93 3.42 1.62
CA LEU A 180 8.05 3.38 2.55
C LEU A 180 8.06 4.59 3.51
N SER A 181 8.46 4.34 4.76
CA SER A 181 8.66 5.38 5.77
C SER A 181 10.07 5.28 6.36
N PHE A 182 10.62 6.44 6.75
CA PHE A 182 11.92 6.58 7.43
C PHE A 182 13.15 6.13 6.62
N ILE A 183 13.00 6.02 5.32
CA ILE A 183 14.09 5.68 4.38
C ILE A 183 13.89 6.43 3.06
N SER A 184 14.97 6.89 2.46
CA SER A 184 14.93 7.44 1.09
C SER A 184 14.77 6.30 0.08
N GLN A 185 13.93 6.50 -0.92
CA GLN A 185 13.74 5.55 -2.02
C GLN A 185 15.01 5.33 -2.82
N THR A 186 15.92 6.32 -2.87
CA THR A 186 17.23 6.16 -3.54
C THR A 186 18.07 5.01 -2.97
N LEU A 187 17.82 4.62 -1.72
CA LEU A 187 18.51 3.50 -1.06
C LEU A 187 17.84 2.15 -1.31
N VAL A 188 16.58 2.13 -1.71
CA VAL A 188 15.78 0.91 -1.88
C VAL A 188 15.65 0.53 -3.37
N LEU A 189 15.48 1.52 -4.25
CA LEU A 189 15.34 1.30 -5.69
C LEU A 189 16.40 0.37 -6.30
N PRO A 190 17.70 0.45 -5.93
CA PRO A 190 18.71 -0.47 -6.48
C PRO A 190 18.42 -1.95 -6.24
N ALA A 191 17.82 -2.30 -5.11
CA ALA A 191 17.43 -3.68 -4.79
C ALA A 191 16.17 -4.12 -5.53
N LEU A 192 15.28 -3.18 -5.88
CA LEU A 192 14.01 -3.49 -6.55
C LEU A 192 14.12 -3.64 -8.06
N VAL A 193 15.02 -2.88 -8.70
CA VAL A 193 15.15 -2.87 -10.17
C VAL A 193 15.38 -4.27 -10.77
N PRO A 194 16.25 -5.14 -10.21
CA PRO A 194 16.44 -6.49 -10.74
C PRO A 194 15.20 -7.38 -10.64
N LEU A 195 14.22 -7.01 -9.82
CA LEU A 195 12.97 -7.76 -9.59
C LEU A 195 11.83 -7.32 -10.52
N VAL A 196 12.03 -6.31 -11.36
CA VAL A 196 11.05 -5.83 -12.33
C VAL A 196 11.10 -6.70 -13.57
N LYS A 197 9.96 -7.29 -13.97
CA LYS A 197 9.85 -8.00 -15.25
C LYS A 197 10.12 -7.07 -16.42
N PRO A 198 10.62 -7.59 -17.56
CA PRO A 198 10.62 -6.85 -18.81
C PRO A 198 9.23 -6.28 -19.14
N GLY A 199 9.16 -4.99 -19.47
CA GLY A 199 7.90 -4.29 -19.77
C GLY A 199 7.01 -3.97 -18.58
N ALA A 200 7.46 -4.27 -17.37
CA ALA A 200 6.79 -3.94 -16.10
C ALA A 200 7.28 -2.61 -15.53
N GLY A 201 6.77 -2.22 -14.36
CA GLY A 201 7.15 -0.94 -13.74
C GLY A 201 7.15 -0.94 -12.23
N LEU A 202 7.58 0.20 -11.68
CA LEU A 202 7.53 0.53 -10.27
C LEU A 202 6.58 1.72 -10.05
N LEU A 203 5.69 1.62 -9.06
CA LEU A 203 4.78 2.68 -8.65
C LEU A 203 4.98 2.95 -7.16
N MET A 204 5.74 3.99 -6.84
CA MET A 204 6.22 4.28 -5.51
C MET A 204 5.55 5.53 -4.93
N LEU A 205 5.01 5.43 -3.71
CA LEU A 205 4.53 6.58 -2.96
C LEU A 205 5.73 7.31 -2.34
N VAL A 206 5.95 8.54 -2.80
CA VAL A 206 7.07 9.38 -2.37
C VAL A 206 6.63 10.26 -1.21
N LYS A 207 7.38 10.20 -0.13
CA LYS A 207 7.19 11.04 1.07
C LYS A 207 8.37 12.01 1.19
N PRO A 208 8.21 13.28 0.82
CA PRO A 208 9.31 14.24 0.75
C PRO A 208 10.11 14.36 2.04
N GLN A 209 9.46 14.22 3.20
CA GLN A 209 10.13 14.29 4.51
C GLN A 209 11.21 13.22 4.72
N PHE A 210 11.17 12.10 4.00
CA PHE A 210 12.17 11.04 4.07
C PHE A 210 13.22 11.10 2.95
N GLU A 211 13.01 12.01 1.99
CA GLU A 211 13.97 12.27 0.91
C GLU A 211 14.88 13.47 1.20
N LEU A 212 14.48 14.35 2.12
CA LEU A 212 15.17 15.58 2.45
C LEU A 212 16.16 15.38 3.61
N GLN A 213 17.11 16.33 3.72
CA GLN A 213 18.03 16.38 4.87
C GLN A 213 17.29 16.91 6.10
N PRO A 214 17.71 16.53 7.32
CA PRO A 214 17.04 16.95 8.56
C PRO A 214 16.83 18.46 8.69
N GLY A 215 17.76 19.29 8.20
CA GLY A 215 17.66 20.75 8.24
C GLY A 215 16.65 21.35 7.24
N GLN A 216 16.16 20.58 6.29
CA GLN A 216 15.18 21.01 5.28
C GLN A 216 13.74 20.65 5.71
N VAL A 217 13.59 19.81 6.73
CA VAL A 217 12.30 19.39 7.25
C VAL A 217 11.94 20.23 8.46
N GLY A 218 10.74 20.82 8.48
CA GLY A 218 10.28 21.70 9.54
C GLY A 218 9.93 20.95 10.83
N LYS A 219 9.55 21.73 11.85
CA LYS A 219 9.10 21.18 13.14
C LYS A 219 7.94 20.21 12.94
N GLY A 220 8.02 19.05 13.57
CA GLY A 220 7.01 17.97 13.47
C GLY A 220 7.14 17.15 12.20
N GLY A 221 8.25 17.24 11.45
CA GLY A 221 8.43 16.44 10.23
C GLY A 221 7.71 17.00 9.00
N ILE A 222 7.18 18.22 9.06
CA ILE A 222 6.38 18.81 7.97
C ILE A 222 7.26 19.58 6.98
N VAL A 223 7.13 19.26 5.71
CA VAL A 223 7.75 19.99 4.59
C VAL A 223 6.82 21.12 4.17
N ARG A 224 7.25 22.36 4.34
CA ARG A 224 6.44 23.56 4.05
C ARG A 224 6.85 24.32 2.79
N ASP A 225 8.09 24.15 2.38
CA ASP A 225 8.62 24.82 1.21
C ASP A 225 8.34 23.98 -0.05
N ALA A 226 7.47 24.48 -0.91
CA ALA A 226 7.13 23.83 -2.17
C ALA A 226 8.33 23.69 -3.13
N GLY A 227 9.35 24.55 -3.00
CA GLY A 227 10.59 24.42 -3.78
C GLY A 227 11.35 23.12 -3.47
N LEU A 228 11.21 22.59 -2.26
CA LEU A 228 11.83 21.31 -1.87
C LEU A 228 11.20 20.10 -2.56
N TYR A 229 9.93 20.18 -2.99
CA TYR A 229 9.31 19.10 -3.76
C TYR A 229 9.97 18.91 -5.12
N LEU A 230 10.36 20.00 -5.78
CA LEU A 230 11.11 19.95 -7.05
C LEU A 230 12.49 19.32 -6.86
N LEU A 231 13.15 19.61 -5.73
CA LEU A 231 14.43 18.98 -5.39
C LEU A 231 14.28 17.48 -5.19
N VAL A 232 13.22 17.05 -4.49
CA VAL A 232 12.92 15.63 -4.27
C VAL A 232 12.63 14.93 -5.60
N GLU A 233 11.78 15.52 -6.44
CA GLU A 233 11.47 14.98 -7.76
C GLU A 233 12.73 14.81 -8.61
N GLN A 234 13.58 15.86 -8.72
CA GLN A 234 14.80 15.79 -9.51
C GLN A 234 15.75 14.72 -9.00
N ARG A 235 15.95 14.64 -7.69
CA ARG A 235 16.79 13.61 -7.06
C ARG A 235 16.34 12.19 -7.39
N LEU A 236 15.03 11.94 -7.33
CA LEU A 236 14.49 10.61 -7.64
C LEU A 236 14.54 10.30 -9.13
N ARG A 237 14.34 11.30 -10.01
CA ARG A 237 14.52 11.14 -11.45
C ARG A 237 15.97 10.80 -11.81
N ASP A 238 16.94 11.49 -11.19
CA ASP A 238 18.36 11.23 -11.40
C ASP A 238 18.74 9.82 -10.92
N CYS A 239 18.21 9.40 -9.76
CA CYS A 239 18.40 8.05 -9.25
C CYS A 239 17.82 6.99 -10.20
N CYS A 240 16.59 7.18 -10.67
CA CYS A 240 15.95 6.30 -11.64
C CYS A 240 16.78 6.20 -12.92
N ALA A 241 17.22 7.34 -13.47
CA ALA A 241 18.05 7.36 -14.68
C ALA A 241 19.37 6.60 -14.51
N ALA A 242 20.05 6.78 -13.35
CA ALA A 242 21.28 6.05 -13.03
C ALA A 242 21.06 4.53 -12.92
N LEU A 243 19.85 4.08 -12.60
CA LEU A 243 19.46 2.68 -12.50
C LEU A 243 18.86 2.12 -13.81
N GLY A 244 18.89 2.88 -14.90
CA GLY A 244 18.30 2.46 -16.17
C GLY A 244 16.77 2.49 -16.19
N LEU A 245 16.13 3.29 -15.31
CA LEU A 245 14.69 3.50 -15.29
C LEU A 245 14.32 4.83 -15.93
N GLN A 246 13.22 4.85 -16.67
CA GLN A 246 12.57 6.06 -17.16
C GLN A 246 11.37 6.38 -16.27
N VAL A 247 11.33 7.58 -15.69
CA VAL A 247 10.16 8.08 -14.97
C VAL A 247 9.10 8.52 -15.99
N ALA A 248 8.04 7.74 -16.10
CA ALA A 248 6.93 7.98 -17.01
C ALA A 248 5.88 8.93 -16.44
N ALA A 249 5.74 8.96 -15.09
CA ALA A 249 4.82 9.89 -14.42
C ALA A 249 5.33 10.27 -13.03
N TRP A 250 5.03 11.52 -12.67
CA TRP A 250 5.14 12.09 -11.33
C TRP A 250 3.88 12.90 -11.06
N PHE A 251 3.20 12.66 -9.96
CA PHE A 251 1.94 13.33 -9.66
C PHE A 251 1.60 13.28 -8.17
N ASP A 252 0.76 14.20 -7.74
CA ASP A 252 0.30 14.31 -6.36
C ASP A 252 -0.51 13.08 -5.92
N SER A 253 -0.28 12.61 -4.70
CA SER A 253 -1.19 11.69 -4.03
C SER A 253 -2.52 12.41 -3.78
N PRO A 254 -3.68 11.78 -4.00
CA PRO A 254 -4.98 12.41 -3.76
C PRO A 254 -5.28 12.59 -2.26
N ILE A 255 -4.51 11.95 -1.41
CA ILE A 255 -4.67 11.96 0.04
C ILE A 255 -3.32 12.27 0.66
N ASP A 256 -3.29 13.26 1.55
CA ASP A 256 -2.11 13.63 2.31
C ASP A 256 -1.69 12.52 3.29
N GLY A 257 -0.41 12.57 3.69
CA GLY A 257 0.13 11.72 4.74
C GLY A 257 -0.64 11.84 6.06
N GLY A 258 -0.53 10.82 6.90
CA GLY A 258 -1.17 10.82 8.21
C GLY A 258 -0.67 11.93 9.15
N ASP A 259 0.49 12.48 8.87
CA ASP A 259 1.12 13.62 9.53
C ASP A 259 0.80 14.98 8.87
N GLY A 260 0.02 14.97 7.77
CA GLY A 260 -0.33 16.16 7.00
C GLY A 260 0.73 16.58 5.98
N ASN A 261 1.71 15.75 5.69
CA ASN A 261 2.65 15.99 4.59
C ASN A 261 2.00 15.72 3.24
N HIS A 262 2.34 16.55 2.28
CA HIS A 262 2.04 16.31 0.88
C HIS A 262 2.89 15.15 0.37
N GLU A 263 2.28 14.25 -0.39
CA GLU A 263 2.91 13.05 -0.93
C GLU A 263 2.73 12.97 -2.44
N PHE A 264 3.61 12.24 -3.11
CA PHE A 264 3.59 12.09 -4.57
C PHE A 264 3.65 10.62 -4.96
N PHE A 265 3.22 10.32 -6.18
CA PHE A 265 3.52 9.04 -6.82
C PHE A 265 4.57 9.22 -7.91
N LEU A 266 5.53 8.32 -7.93
CA LEU A 266 6.48 8.12 -9.00
C LEU A 266 6.17 6.81 -9.70
N TYR A 267 5.95 6.86 -11.04
CA TYR A 267 5.84 5.67 -11.88
C TYR A 267 7.01 5.62 -12.85
N ALA A 268 7.76 4.53 -12.81
CA ALA A 268 8.94 4.34 -13.65
C ALA A 268 8.98 2.91 -14.22
N HIS A 269 9.64 2.75 -15.37
CA HIS A 269 9.86 1.47 -16.03
C HIS A 269 11.30 1.38 -16.60
N PRO A 270 11.85 0.16 -16.82
CA PRO A 270 13.14 -0.01 -17.44
C PRO A 270 13.23 0.66 -18.83
N VAL A 271 14.37 1.30 -19.11
CA VAL A 271 14.66 1.89 -20.43
C VAL A 271 14.92 0.75 -21.41
N GLY A 272 14.19 0.74 -22.53
CA GLY A 272 14.47 -0.21 -23.64
C GLY A 272 13.30 -1.12 -24.03
N GLU A 273 12.19 -1.10 -23.30
CA GLU A 273 11.00 -1.86 -23.71
C GLU A 273 9.79 -0.92 -23.79
N SER A 274 9.43 -0.52 -25.02
CA SER A 274 8.19 0.21 -25.27
C SER A 274 7.01 -0.66 -24.83
N ASN A 275 6.26 -0.18 -23.86
CA ASN A 275 5.06 -0.81 -23.33
C ASN A 275 3.98 -0.91 -24.44
N THR A 276 3.97 -2.03 -25.16
CA THR A 276 2.98 -2.35 -26.22
C THR A 276 1.84 -3.23 -25.71
N ARG A 277 1.64 -3.32 -24.38
CA ARG A 277 0.46 -3.98 -23.82
C ARG A 277 -0.62 -2.92 -23.52
N ARG A 278 -1.46 -2.67 -24.55
CA ARG A 278 -2.77 -2.00 -24.39
C ARG A 278 -3.83 -3.02 -24.01
#